data_c842a26a567eabdccbe06aa292936f47
#
_entry.id   c842a26a567eabdccbe06aa292936f47
#
_cell.length_a   1.000
_cell.length_b   1.000
_cell.length_c   1.000
_cell.angle_alpha   90.00
_cell.angle_beta   90.00
_cell.angle_gamma   90.00
#
_symmetry.space_group_name_H-M   'P 1'
#
loop_
_entity.id
_entity.type
_entity.pdbx_description
1 polymer ?
#
loop_
_entity_poly.entity_id
_entity_poly.type
_entity_poly.pdbx_seq_one_letter_code
_entity_poly.pdbx_strand_id
1 'polypeptide(L)'
;MQPTVRGLALLSVACLVATAASAQVVRQEVPGIRNFAKVESTVACAGAITPAAIPEIKNMGFASIINLRLATEQGADIEGNIAAAKAAGIPYHHIPFSTASPDPAVVDTFLKTITAPGVQPAFIH
;
A
#
# COMPACT_ATOMS: atom_id res chain seq x y z
N MET A 1 16.18 -64.80 35.46
CA MET A 1 14.92 -64.01 35.31
C MET A 1 15.31 -62.55 35.09
N GLN A 2 15.20 -62.05 33.90
CA GLN A 2 15.41 -60.65 33.61
C GLN A 2 14.05 -60.01 33.20
N PRO A 3 13.63 -58.90 33.75
CA PRO A 3 12.47 -58.17 33.26
C PRO A 3 12.87 -57.25 32.12
N THR A 4 12.30 -57.49 30.97
CA THR A 4 12.37 -56.63 29.80
C THR A 4 11.62 -55.32 30.04
N VAL A 5 12.36 -54.20 30.06
CA VAL A 5 11.78 -52.84 30.06
C VAL A 5 11.37 -52.50 28.65
N ARG A 6 10.06 -52.42 28.40
CA ARG A 6 9.49 -51.89 27.18
C ARG A 6 9.54 -50.39 27.24
N GLY A 7 10.45 -49.79 26.44
CA GLY A 7 10.50 -48.34 26.22
C GLY A 7 9.26 -47.87 25.45
N LEU A 8 8.49 -47.02 26.09
CA LEU A 8 7.36 -46.30 25.48
C LEU A 8 7.90 -45.07 24.75
N ALA A 9 7.97 -45.13 23.41
CA ALA A 9 8.34 -43.98 22.60
C ALA A 9 7.15 -43.03 22.52
N LEU A 10 7.25 -41.90 23.22
CA LEU A 10 6.31 -40.80 23.12
C LEU A 10 6.58 -40.04 21.81
N LEU A 11 5.76 -40.26 20.78
CA LEU A 11 5.74 -39.42 19.59
C LEU A 11 5.08 -38.07 19.96
N SER A 12 5.89 -37.05 20.11
CA SER A 12 5.40 -35.66 20.22
C SER A 12 4.98 -35.17 18.86
N VAL A 13 3.68 -35.11 18.59
CA VAL A 13 3.10 -34.46 17.41
C VAL A 13 3.14 -32.95 17.68
N ALA A 14 4.12 -32.25 17.10
CA ALA A 14 4.15 -30.81 17.07
C ALA A 14 3.10 -30.32 16.08
N CYS A 15 1.95 -29.85 16.58
CA CYS A 15 0.99 -29.10 15.78
C CYS A 15 1.61 -27.77 15.36
N LEU A 16 2.04 -27.65 14.10
CA LEU A 16 2.32 -26.34 13.49
C LEU A 16 0.97 -25.61 13.35
N VAL A 17 0.72 -24.68 14.24
CA VAL A 17 -0.38 -23.72 14.07
C VAL A 17 0.13 -22.70 13.06
N ALA A 18 -0.28 -22.84 11.79
CA ALA A 18 -0.10 -21.80 10.79
C ALA A 18 -0.99 -20.62 11.18
N THR A 19 -0.41 -19.57 11.75
CA THR A 19 -1.09 -18.30 11.94
C THR A 19 -1.28 -17.68 10.56
N ALA A 20 -2.53 -17.68 10.07
CA ALA A 20 -2.89 -16.89 8.90
C ALA A 20 -2.64 -15.42 9.26
N ALA A 21 -1.61 -14.82 8.65
CA ALA A 21 -1.39 -13.37 8.72
C ALA A 21 -2.52 -12.71 7.91
N SER A 22 -3.56 -12.23 8.59
CA SER A 22 -4.56 -11.39 7.95
C SER A 22 -3.97 -10.01 7.73
N ALA A 23 -4.06 -9.51 6.50
CA ALA A 23 -3.65 -8.15 6.14
C ALA A 23 -4.37 -7.15 7.06
N GLN A 24 -3.61 -6.36 7.81
CA GLN A 24 -4.16 -5.42 8.76
C GLN A 24 -4.30 -4.04 8.11
N VAL A 25 -5.54 -3.56 7.96
CA VAL A 25 -5.84 -2.21 7.49
C VAL A 25 -5.94 -1.28 8.69
N VAL A 26 -5.04 -0.30 8.77
CA VAL A 26 -5.04 0.73 9.83
C VAL A 26 -5.49 2.05 9.23
N ARG A 27 -6.61 2.58 9.71
CA ARG A 27 -7.12 3.91 9.35
C ARG A 27 -6.53 4.96 10.28
N GLN A 28 -6.14 6.09 9.70
CA GLN A 28 -5.58 7.22 10.42
C GLN A 28 -6.14 8.53 9.87
N GLU A 29 -6.31 9.52 10.75
CA GLU A 29 -6.63 10.88 10.35
C GLU A 29 -5.34 11.66 10.14
N VAL A 30 -5.12 12.14 8.91
CA VAL A 30 -3.95 12.96 8.55
C VAL A 30 -4.42 14.23 7.87
N PRO A 31 -4.01 15.41 8.34
CA PRO A 31 -4.39 16.67 7.72
C PRO A 31 -4.04 16.72 6.24
N GLY A 32 -5.03 17.11 5.41
CA GLY A 32 -4.86 17.20 3.96
C GLY A 32 -4.93 15.88 3.20
N ILE A 33 -5.18 14.75 3.89
CA ILE A 33 -5.35 13.42 3.28
C ILE A 33 -6.70 12.84 3.70
N ARG A 34 -7.60 12.64 2.76
CA ARG A 34 -8.93 12.06 3.04
C ARG A 34 -8.85 10.54 3.09
N ASN A 35 -9.54 9.94 4.06
CA ASN A 35 -9.71 8.49 4.18
C ASN A 35 -8.41 7.68 4.10
N PHE A 36 -7.36 8.15 4.75
CA PHE A 36 -6.08 7.46 4.75
C PHE A 36 -6.17 6.10 5.46
N ALA A 37 -5.73 5.06 4.76
CA ALA A 37 -5.67 3.71 5.29
C ALA A 37 -4.36 3.04 4.85
N LYS A 38 -3.56 2.62 5.82
CA LYS A 38 -2.35 1.85 5.58
C LYS A 38 -2.69 0.37 5.47
N VAL A 39 -2.23 -0.26 4.39
CA VAL A 39 -2.42 -1.70 4.14
C VAL A 39 -1.06 -2.36 4.22
N GLU A 40 -0.79 -3.01 5.34
CA GLU A 40 0.53 -3.61 5.64
C GLU A 40 1.70 -2.62 5.51
N SER A 41 2.85 -3.10 5.02
CA SER A 41 4.07 -2.30 4.89
C SER A 41 4.33 -1.78 3.48
N THR A 42 3.55 -2.20 2.48
CA THR A 42 3.85 -1.97 1.05
C THR A 42 2.97 -0.93 0.38
N VAL A 43 1.76 -0.73 0.89
CA VAL A 43 0.74 0.10 0.25
C VAL A 43 -0.06 0.88 1.28
N ALA A 44 -0.40 2.12 0.97
CA ALA A 44 -1.49 2.85 1.60
C ALA A 44 -2.46 3.37 0.56
N CYS A 45 -3.72 3.50 0.93
CA CYS A 45 -4.78 4.04 0.07
C CYS A 45 -5.40 5.27 0.72
N ALA A 46 -5.77 6.24 -0.10
CA ALA A 46 -6.46 7.45 0.35
C ALA A 46 -7.44 7.95 -0.72
N GLY A 47 -8.21 8.95 -0.35
CA GLY A 47 -9.00 9.76 -1.28
C GLY A 47 -8.19 10.96 -1.78
N ALA A 48 -8.86 12.13 -1.92
CA ALA A 48 -8.19 13.36 -2.33
C ALA A 48 -7.12 13.77 -1.31
N ILE A 49 -6.01 14.28 -1.83
CA ILE A 49 -4.94 14.90 -1.04
C ILE A 49 -4.75 16.36 -1.47
N THR A 50 -4.22 17.17 -0.59
CA THR A 50 -3.77 18.52 -0.92
C THR A 50 -2.27 18.53 -1.21
N PRO A 51 -1.77 19.44 -2.07
CA PRO A 51 -0.32 19.58 -2.30
C PRO A 51 0.49 19.76 -1.02
N ALA A 52 -0.07 20.45 -0.02
CA ALA A 52 0.56 20.68 1.27
C ALA A 52 0.78 19.41 2.10
N ALA A 53 0.03 18.34 1.83
CA ALA A 53 0.18 17.06 2.53
C ALA A 53 1.31 16.18 1.98
N ILE A 54 1.84 16.49 0.79
CA ILE A 54 2.85 15.64 0.13
C ILE A 54 4.16 15.51 0.91
N PRO A 55 4.72 16.56 1.53
CA PRO A 55 5.89 16.40 2.40
C PRO A 55 5.65 15.41 3.55
N GLU A 56 4.45 15.40 4.13
CA GLU A 56 4.09 14.46 5.19
C GLU A 56 4.00 13.02 4.67
N ILE A 57 3.45 12.81 3.48
CA ILE A 57 3.45 11.48 2.84
C ILE A 57 4.88 10.94 2.71
N LYS A 58 5.82 11.79 2.30
CA LYS A 58 7.24 11.41 2.25
C LYS A 58 7.82 11.11 3.65
N ASN A 59 7.51 11.93 4.64
CA ASN A 59 7.95 11.75 6.04
C ASN A 59 7.43 10.45 6.66
N MET A 60 6.24 10.00 6.24
CA MET A 60 5.68 8.69 6.62
C MET A 60 6.44 7.49 6.01
N GLY A 61 7.43 7.72 5.16
CA GLY A 61 8.30 6.69 4.58
C GLY A 61 7.82 6.10 3.26
N PHE A 62 6.84 6.72 2.58
CA PHE A 62 6.44 6.27 1.25
C PHE A 62 7.51 6.62 0.22
N ALA A 63 7.80 5.66 -0.66
CA ALA A 63 8.80 5.80 -1.72
C ALA A 63 8.23 6.47 -2.96
N SER A 64 6.91 6.39 -3.17
CA SER A 64 6.23 7.01 -4.31
C SER A 64 4.77 7.34 -4.01
N ILE A 65 4.20 8.20 -4.85
CA ILE A 65 2.76 8.50 -4.89
C ILE A 65 2.22 8.05 -6.24
N ILE A 66 1.10 7.31 -6.22
CA ILE A 66 0.35 6.91 -7.42
C ILE A 66 -1.03 7.53 -7.33
N ASN A 67 -1.32 8.45 -8.25
CA ASN A 67 -2.63 9.10 -8.35
C ASN A 67 -3.47 8.41 -9.43
N LEU A 68 -4.56 7.77 -9.02
CA LEU A 68 -5.53 7.12 -9.91
C LEU A 68 -6.73 8.02 -10.27
N ARG A 69 -6.81 9.22 -9.69
CA ARG A 69 -7.96 10.11 -9.84
C ARG A 69 -7.97 10.78 -11.20
N LEU A 70 -9.17 10.99 -11.73
CA LEU A 70 -9.35 11.84 -12.91
C LEU A 70 -9.15 13.30 -12.53
N ALA A 71 -8.62 14.10 -13.45
CA ALA A 71 -8.42 15.54 -13.25
C ALA A 71 -9.74 16.30 -13.02
N THR A 72 -10.86 15.73 -13.45
CA THR A 72 -12.21 16.29 -13.29
C THR A 72 -12.87 15.96 -11.95
N GLU A 73 -12.27 15.11 -11.14
CA GLU A 73 -12.83 14.74 -9.84
C GLU A 73 -12.68 15.89 -8.83
N GLN A 74 -13.68 16.02 -7.95
CA GLN A 74 -13.64 17.03 -6.90
C GLN A 74 -12.42 16.84 -5.98
N GLY A 75 -11.65 17.91 -5.81
CA GLY A 75 -10.44 17.93 -5.00
C GLY A 75 -9.22 17.32 -5.69
N ALA A 76 -9.30 17.06 -7.01
CA ALA A 76 -8.13 16.72 -7.80
C ALA A 76 -7.36 18.00 -8.16
N ASP A 77 -6.14 18.13 -7.64
CA ASP A 77 -5.18 19.18 -8.01
C ASP A 77 -3.92 18.49 -8.54
N ILE A 78 -4.00 18.02 -9.78
CA ILE A 78 -2.92 17.22 -10.39
C ILE A 78 -1.63 18.01 -10.51
N GLU A 79 -1.71 19.23 -11.02
CA GLU A 79 -0.53 20.09 -11.25
C GLU A 79 0.11 20.52 -9.94
N GLY A 80 -0.69 20.94 -8.96
CA GLY A 80 -0.22 21.30 -7.64
C GLY A 80 0.44 20.11 -6.92
N ASN A 81 -0.14 18.93 -7.03
CA ASN A 81 0.43 17.70 -6.46
C ASN A 81 1.75 17.30 -7.13
N ILE A 82 1.85 17.40 -8.47
CA ILE A 82 3.10 17.14 -9.20
C ILE A 82 4.18 18.12 -8.76
N ALA A 83 3.87 19.41 -8.68
CA ALA A 83 4.82 20.44 -8.24
C ALA A 83 5.30 20.20 -6.80
N ALA A 84 4.39 19.89 -5.89
CA ALA A 84 4.71 19.60 -4.50
C ALA A 84 5.54 18.31 -4.36
N ALA A 85 5.23 17.26 -5.12
CA ALA A 85 6.00 16.02 -5.13
C ALA A 85 7.44 16.24 -5.64
N LYS A 86 7.58 17.04 -6.70
CA LYS A 86 8.90 17.43 -7.21
C LYS A 86 9.70 18.22 -6.17
N ALA A 87 9.08 19.16 -5.50
CA ALA A 87 9.72 19.96 -4.44
C ALA A 87 10.12 19.10 -3.24
N ALA A 88 9.28 18.13 -2.86
CA ALA A 88 9.56 17.19 -1.79
C ALA A 88 10.56 16.09 -2.18
N GLY A 89 10.86 15.91 -3.46
CA GLY A 89 11.73 14.84 -3.96
C GLY A 89 11.13 13.45 -3.78
N ILE A 90 9.82 13.28 -4.04
CA ILE A 90 9.12 12.01 -4.08
C ILE A 90 8.57 11.75 -5.48
N PRO A 91 8.82 10.57 -6.09
CA PRO A 91 8.24 10.20 -7.38
C PRO A 91 6.70 10.24 -7.36
N TYR A 92 6.12 10.81 -8.40
CA TYR A 92 4.68 10.95 -8.55
C TYR A 92 4.23 10.37 -9.90
N HIS A 93 3.32 9.42 -9.86
CA HIS A 93 2.78 8.75 -11.05
C HIS A 93 1.29 9.07 -11.18
N HIS A 94 0.88 9.74 -12.25
CA HIS A 94 -0.52 9.97 -12.55
C HIS A 94 -1.00 8.92 -13.56
N ILE A 95 -1.89 8.03 -13.10
CA ILE A 95 -2.45 6.91 -13.88
C ILE A 95 -3.97 7.01 -13.75
N PRO A 96 -4.63 7.95 -14.44
CA PRO A 96 -6.06 8.20 -14.27
C PRO A 96 -6.89 6.98 -14.63
N PHE A 97 -7.76 6.57 -13.72
CA PHE A 97 -8.63 5.39 -13.86
C PHE A 97 -10.10 5.78 -13.71
N SER A 98 -10.92 5.42 -14.68
CA SER A 98 -12.37 5.62 -14.64
C SER A 98 -13.08 4.32 -14.28
N THR A 99 -13.82 4.32 -13.17
CA THR A 99 -14.68 3.18 -12.79
C THR A 99 -15.90 3.04 -13.70
N ALA A 100 -16.35 4.12 -14.34
CA ALA A 100 -17.47 4.11 -15.27
C ALA A 100 -17.09 3.53 -16.64
N SER A 101 -15.82 3.61 -17.02
CA SER A 101 -15.29 3.08 -18.29
C SER A 101 -13.90 2.49 -18.05
N PRO A 102 -13.80 1.30 -17.44
CA PRO A 102 -12.52 0.67 -17.12
C PRO A 102 -11.73 0.34 -18.39
N ASP A 103 -10.46 0.72 -18.41
CA ASP A 103 -9.52 0.39 -19.50
C ASP A 103 -8.47 -0.61 -19.00
N PRO A 104 -8.43 -1.84 -19.56
CA PRO A 104 -7.42 -2.83 -19.18
C PRO A 104 -5.97 -2.34 -19.33
N ALA A 105 -5.68 -1.47 -20.30
CA ALA A 105 -4.34 -0.91 -20.50
C ALA A 105 -3.90 -0.04 -19.34
N VAL A 106 -4.83 0.66 -18.67
CA VAL A 106 -4.55 1.44 -17.45
C VAL A 106 -4.23 0.50 -16.28
N VAL A 107 -4.93 -0.62 -16.17
CA VAL A 107 -4.64 -1.64 -15.14
C VAL A 107 -3.25 -2.22 -15.33
N ASP A 108 -2.87 -2.57 -16.58
CA ASP A 108 -1.53 -3.05 -16.89
C ASP A 108 -0.44 -2.01 -16.55
N THR A 109 -0.71 -0.75 -16.85
CA THR A 109 0.20 0.35 -16.51
C THR A 109 0.36 0.49 -15.00
N PHE A 110 -0.73 0.42 -14.24
CA PHE A 110 -0.69 0.45 -12.78
C PHE A 110 0.12 -0.72 -12.22
N LEU A 111 -0.13 -1.95 -12.68
CA LEU A 111 0.59 -3.14 -12.20
C LEU A 111 2.08 -3.05 -12.49
N LYS A 112 2.47 -2.62 -13.69
CA LYS A 112 3.89 -2.39 -14.05
C LYS A 112 4.53 -1.32 -13.16
N THR A 113 3.80 -0.24 -12.88
CA THR A 113 4.31 0.86 -12.04
C THR A 113 4.52 0.40 -10.61
N ILE A 114 3.49 -0.19 -9.97
CA ILE A 114 3.56 -0.54 -8.55
C ILE A 114 4.56 -1.68 -8.25
N THR A 115 4.84 -2.53 -9.23
CA THR A 115 5.82 -3.62 -9.10
C THR A 115 7.23 -3.23 -9.51
N ALA A 116 7.43 -2.02 -10.04
CA ALA A 116 8.75 -1.54 -10.42
C ALA A 116 9.67 -1.34 -9.19
N PRO A 117 10.97 -1.61 -9.31
CA PRO A 117 11.92 -1.40 -8.23
C PRO A 117 11.89 0.04 -7.69
N GLY A 118 11.87 0.19 -6.36
CA GLY A 118 11.91 1.49 -5.68
C GLY A 118 10.58 2.25 -5.63
N VAL A 119 9.49 1.69 -6.14
CA VAL A 119 8.16 2.32 -6.09
C VAL A 119 7.46 2.07 -4.75
N GLN A 120 7.66 0.91 -4.14
CA GLN A 120 7.09 0.58 -2.83
C GLN A 120 8.01 1.01 -1.68
N PRO A 121 7.45 1.39 -0.52
CA PRO A 121 6.02 1.51 -0.19
C PRO A 121 5.34 2.63 -0.99
N ALA A 122 4.20 2.32 -1.62
CA ALA A 122 3.46 3.25 -2.47
C ALA A 122 2.25 3.86 -1.75
N PHE A 123 2.07 5.18 -1.88
CA PHE A 123 0.87 5.89 -1.47
C PHE A 123 -0.05 6.04 -2.68
N ILE A 124 -1.24 5.44 -2.62
CA ILE A 124 -2.21 5.41 -3.73
C ILE A 124 -3.43 6.27 -3.38
N HIS A 125 -3.82 7.14 -4.29
CA HIS A 125 -5.02 7.97 -4.09
C HIS A 125 -5.79 8.28 -5.37
#